data_41a8fd5448579e4c89c3ac6722e6c173
#
_entry.id   41a8fd5448579e4c89c3ac6722e6c173
#
_cell.length_a   1.000
_cell.length_b   1.000
_cell.length_c   1.000
_cell.angle_alpha   90.00
_cell.angle_beta   90.00
_cell.angle_gamma   90.00
#
_symmetry.space_group_name_H-M   'P 1'
#
loop_
_entity.id
_entity.type
_entity.pdbx_description
1 polymer ?
#
loop_
_entity_poly.entity_id
_entity_poly.type
_entity_poly.pdbx_seq_one_letter_code
_entity_poly.pdbx_strand_id
1 'polypeptide(L)'
;VVGTPGRILDHLERRTLSFGKLKILVLDEADRMVDMGFLPDVERIIRACPVQRQTMLFSATISSDVNYIEKKYMKSPKSVSAESYVDASKLKQIYFDVPNHLKFSLLVHLLKEEKTGLVMVFCNTRRNADFVARNLIRYGLHAIAIHGGLSQNKRTRTMDEFKAGQTSILVCTDVAARGLDIKNVSHIYNYDMSKNSTEYIHRIGRTARAGKEGEAISLISNRDYEGFAKVKEDDSLNIKPAALPQFENISPKFSEGSGGGYGGGG
;
A
#
# COMPACT_ATOMS: atom_id res chain seq x y z
N VAL A 1 -12.11 -17.45 -13.39
CA VAL A 1 -12.18 -16.02 -13.65
C VAL A 1 -11.63 -15.28 -12.42
N VAL A 2 -10.83 -14.25 -12.61
CA VAL A 2 -10.33 -13.35 -11.56
C VAL A 2 -10.61 -11.92 -12.00
N GLY A 3 -11.10 -11.08 -11.08
CA GLY A 3 -11.39 -9.69 -11.39
C GLY A 3 -11.72 -8.86 -10.14
N THR A 4 -11.73 -7.55 -10.29
CA THR A 4 -12.22 -6.62 -9.26
C THR A 4 -13.76 -6.61 -9.26
N PRO A 5 -14.42 -6.25 -8.13
CA PRO A 5 -15.88 -6.27 -8.06
C PRO A 5 -16.56 -5.53 -9.21
N GLY A 6 -16.19 -4.29 -9.50
CA GLY A 6 -16.78 -3.50 -10.58
C GLY A 6 -16.60 -4.15 -11.97
N ARG A 7 -15.43 -4.79 -12.24
CA ARG A 7 -15.21 -5.46 -13.53
C ARG A 7 -16.03 -6.73 -13.67
N ILE A 8 -16.19 -7.47 -12.60
CA ILE A 8 -17.04 -8.66 -12.56
C ILE A 8 -18.51 -8.27 -12.84
N LEU A 9 -19.00 -7.21 -12.19
CA LEU A 9 -20.37 -6.70 -12.40
C LEU A 9 -20.60 -6.22 -13.83
N ASP A 10 -19.64 -5.49 -14.44
CA ASP A 10 -19.71 -5.06 -15.84
C ASP A 10 -19.91 -6.25 -16.79
N HIS A 11 -19.15 -7.34 -16.57
CA HIS A 11 -19.29 -8.55 -17.36
C HIS A 11 -20.61 -9.30 -17.12
N LEU A 12 -21.13 -9.31 -15.89
CA LEU A 12 -22.44 -9.88 -15.57
C LEU A 12 -23.57 -9.10 -16.26
N GLU A 13 -23.54 -7.75 -16.19
CA GLU A 13 -24.51 -6.87 -16.82
C GLU A 13 -24.52 -7.02 -18.35
N ARG A 14 -23.34 -7.14 -18.96
CA ARG A 14 -23.19 -7.42 -20.41
C ARG A 14 -23.48 -8.88 -20.78
N ARG A 15 -23.79 -9.74 -19.84
CA ARG A 15 -24.01 -11.19 -20.06
C ARG A 15 -22.84 -11.91 -20.72
N THR A 16 -21.64 -11.35 -20.64
CA THR A 16 -20.39 -11.99 -21.12
C THR A 16 -19.77 -12.92 -20.08
N LEU A 17 -20.31 -12.92 -18.86
CA LEU A 17 -19.95 -13.81 -17.77
C LEU A 17 -21.24 -14.35 -17.12
N SER A 18 -21.25 -15.64 -16.77
CA SER A 18 -22.33 -16.28 -16.04
C SER A 18 -21.75 -17.13 -14.90
N PHE A 19 -22.38 -17.07 -13.74
CA PHE A 19 -22.01 -17.86 -12.57
C PHE A 19 -22.81 -19.14 -12.37
N GLY A 20 -23.72 -19.49 -13.29
CA GLY A 20 -24.63 -20.63 -13.13
C GLY A 20 -23.97 -21.97 -12.83
N LYS A 21 -22.69 -22.15 -13.18
CA LYS A 21 -21.91 -23.36 -12.90
C LYS A 21 -20.78 -23.13 -11.90
N LEU A 22 -20.78 -22.00 -11.19
CA LEU A 22 -19.74 -21.66 -10.23
C LEU A 22 -19.79 -22.60 -9.02
N LYS A 23 -18.69 -23.25 -8.71
CA LYS A 23 -18.55 -24.16 -7.57
C LYS A 23 -17.76 -23.56 -6.41
N ILE A 24 -16.85 -22.62 -6.71
CA ILE A 24 -15.95 -22.02 -5.73
C ILE A 24 -15.95 -20.50 -5.94
N LEU A 25 -16.22 -19.77 -4.87
CA LEU A 25 -16.08 -18.32 -4.79
C LEU A 25 -14.94 -17.98 -3.81
N VAL A 26 -14.01 -17.17 -4.27
CA VAL A 26 -12.92 -16.66 -3.44
C VAL A 26 -13.06 -15.14 -3.31
N LEU A 27 -13.14 -14.66 -2.10
CA LEU A 27 -13.06 -13.23 -1.75
C LEU A 27 -11.69 -13.00 -1.12
N ASP A 28 -10.81 -12.32 -1.84
CA ASP A 28 -9.44 -12.05 -1.40
C ASP A 28 -9.28 -10.57 -1.04
N GLU A 29 -8.46 -10.27 -0.03
CA GLU A 29 -8.32 -8.93 0.56
C GLU A 29 -9.71 -8.34 0.94
N ALA A 30 -10.54 -9.12 1.65
CA ALA A 30 -11.93 -8.75 1.94
C ALA A 30 -12.04 -7.46 2.76
N ASP A 31 -11.16 -7.26 3.75
CA ASP A 31 -11.05 -6.02 4.54
C ASP A 31 -10.89 -4.80 3.63
N ARG A 32 -10.06 -4.92 2.61
CA ARG A 32 -9.85 -3.84 1.67
C ARG A 32 -11.06 -3.56 0.79
N MET A 33 -11.74 -4.61 0.31
CA MET A 33 -12.94 -4.39 -0.50
C MET A 33 -13.99 -3.59 0.28
N VAL A 34 -14.06 -3.83 1.57
CA VAL A 34 -14.94 -3.12 2.49
C VAL A 34 -14.47 -1.68 2.70
N ASP A 35 -13.19 -1.47 3.03
CA ASP A 35 -12.59 -0.13 3.23
C ASP A 35 -12.77 0.79 2.00
N MET A 36 -12.79 0.20 0.81
CA MET A 36 -13.02 0.92 -0.45
C MET A 36 -14.51 1.14 -0.77
N GLY A 37 -15.42 0.70 0.10
CA GLY A 37 -16.86 0.84 -0.10
C GLY A 37 -17.45 -0.15 -1.11
N PHE A 38 -16.75 -1.23 -1.46
CA PHE A 38 -17.23 -2.24 -2.41
C PHE A 38 -18.15 -3.29 -1.78
N LEU A 39 -18.52 -3.16 -0.51
CA LEU A 39 -19.42 -4.10 0.14
C LEU A 39 -20.71 -4.35 -0.65
N PRO A 40 -21.44 -3.31 -1.14
CA PRO A 40 -22.64 -3.52 -1.95
C PRO A 40 -22.38 -4.29 -3.25
N ASP A 41 -21.25 -4.03 -3.91
CA ASP A 41 -20.86 -4.70 -5.16
C ASP A 41 -20.51 -6.17 -4.90
N VAL A 42 -19.78 -6.46 -3.84
CA VAL A 42 -19.47 -7.81 -3.40
C VAL A 42 -20.74 -8.59 -3.08
N GLU A 43 -21.70 -7.99 -2.38
CA GLU A 43 -23.01 -8.61 -2.11
C GLU A 43 -23.78 -8.94 -3.39
N ARG A 44 -23.80 -8.03 -4.38
CA ARG A 44 -24.43 -8.27 -5.70
C ARG A 44 -23.79 -9.47 -6.40
N ILE A 45 -22.46 -9.58 -6.38
CA ILE A 45 -21.73 -10.71 -6.95
C ILE A 45 -22.08 -12.01 -6.23
N ILE A 46 -22.08 -12.01 -4.89
CA ILE A 46 -22.39 -13.19 -4.08
C ILE A 46 -23.82 -13.69 -4.37
N ARG A 47 -24.78 -12.79 -4.50
CA ARG A 47 -26.18 -13.10 -4.82
C ARG A 47 -26.36 -13.67 -6.23
N ALA A 48 -25.49 -13.32 -7.18
CA ALA A 48 -25.49 -13.88 -8.53
C ALA A 48 -24.89 -15.28 -8.61
N CYS A 49 -24.23 -15.76 -7.56
CA CYS A 49 -23.61 -17.07 -7.50
C CYS A 49 -24.61 -18.13 -7.01
N PRO A 50 -24.48 -19.42 -7.44
CA PRO A 50 -25.28 -20.52 -6.90
C PRO A 50 -25.16 -20.61 -5.38
N VAL A 51 -26.28 -21.00 -4.73
CA VAL A 51 -26.32 -21.19 -3.26
C VAL A 51 -25.43 -22.36 -2.83
N GLN A 52 -25.38 -23.42 -3.66
CA GLN A 52 -24.49 -24.56 -3.45
C GLN A 52 -23.11 -24.24 -4.07
N ARG A 53 -22.21 -23.72 -3.24
CA ARG A 53 -20.82 -23.45 -3.59
C ARG A 53 -19.94 -23.54 -2.35
N GLN A 54 -18.66 -23.73 -2.57
CA GLN A 54 -17.65 -23.42 -1.55
C GLN A 54 -17.35 -21.92 -1.58
N THR A 55 -17.35 -21.27 -0.42
CA THR A 55 -16.93 -19.88 -0.32
C THR A 55 -15.68 -19.81 0.56
N MET A 56 -14.64 -19.17 0.06
CA MET A 56 -13.39 -18.90 0.79
C MET A 56 -13.24 -17.38 0.90
N LEU A 57 -12.93 -16.92 2.11
CA LEU A 57 -12.71 -15.52 2.42
C LEU A 57 -11.32 -15.38 3.01
N PHE A 58 -10.50 -14.52 2.39
CA PHE A 58 -9.17 -14.17 2.87
C PHE A 58 -9.13 -12.69 3.24
N SER A 59 -8.59 -12.41 4.40
CA SER A 59 -8.48 -11.05 4.93
C SER A 59 -7.26 -10.97 5.85
N ALA A 60 -6.56 -9.83 5.84
CA ALA A 60 -5.47 -9.59 6.77
C ALA A 60 -6.00 -9.14 8.15
N THR A 61 -7.14 -8.46 8.16
CA THR A 61 -7.80 -7.98 9.38
C THR A 61 -9.25 -8.43 9.42
N ILE A 62 -9.79 -8.65 10.63
CA ILE A 62 -11.17 -9.05 10.84
C ILE A 62 -11.97 -7.85 11.37
N SER A 63 -12.45 -7.01 10.44
CA SER A 63 -13.34 -5.89 10.77
C SER A 63 -14.79 -6.35 10.99
N SER A 64 -15.64 -5.46 11.52
CA SER A 64 -17.09 -5.71 11.66
C SER A 64 -17.75 -6.11 10.34
N ASP A 65 -17.33 -5.51 9.24
CA ASP A 65 -17.90 -5.75 7.92
C ASP A 65 -17.39 -7.05 7.29
N VAL A 66 -16.14 -7.44 7.55
CA VAL A 66 -15.63 -8.76 7.18
C VAL A 66 -16.40 -9.85 7.93
N ASN A 67 -16.63 -9.67 9.23
CA ASN A 67 -17.47 -10.55 10.04
C ASN A 67 -18.92 -10.61 9.54
N TYR A 68 -19.46 -9.50 9.05
CA TYR A 68 -20.78 -9.45 8.47
C TYR A 68 -20.88 -10.32 7.20
N ILE A 69 -19.89 -10.22 6.30
CA ILE A 69 -19.81 -11.06 5.08
C ILE A 69 -19.74 -12.54 5.47
N GLU A 70 -18.88 -12.89 6.43
CA GLU A 70 -18.71 -14.25 6.93
C GLU A 70 -20.04 -14.81 7.43
N LYS A 71 -20.66 -14.14 8.41
CA LYS A 71 -21.91 -14.60 9.05
C LYS A 71 -23.08 -14.70 8.08
N LYS A 72 -23.15 -13.81 7.09
CA LYS A 72 -24.29 -13.73 6.18
C LYS A 72 -24.19 -14.68 5.01
N TYR A 73 -22.97 -14.93 4.49
CA TYR A 73 -22.77 -15.58 3.20
C TYR A 73 -21.97 -16.89 3.25
N MET A 74 -21.36 -17.22 4.39
CA MET A 74 -20.66 -18.49 4.56
C MET A 74 -21.48 -19.48 5.39
N LYS A 75 -21.37 -20.77 5.09
CA LYS A 75 -22.07 -21.85 5.79
C LYS A 75 -21.07 -22.61 6.64
N SER A 76 -21.18 -22.49 7.98
CA SER A 76 -20.28 -23.17 8.95
C SER A 76 -18.79 -23.04 8.54
N PRO A 77 -18.27 -21.82 8.36
CA PRO A 77 -16.90 -21.64 7.92
C PRO A 77 -15.93 -22.20 8.95
N LYS A 78 -14.84 -22.80 8.47
CA LYS A 78 -13.67 -23.08 9.30
C LYS A 78 -12.75 -21.88 9.26
N SER A 79 -12.52 -21.26 10.39
CA SER A 79 -11.54 -20.18 10.51
C SER A 79 -10.15 -20.78 10.69
N VAL A 80 -9.22 -20.32 9.86
CA VAL A 80 -7.80 -20.65 9.95
C VAL A 80 -7.06 -19.33 10.03
N SER A 81 -6.46 -19.04 11.18
CA SER A 81 -5.57 -17.90 11.36
C SER A 81 -4.14 -18.39 11.15
N ALA A 82 -3.46 -17.81 10.16
CA ALA A 82 -2.01 -17.90 10.13
C ALA A 82 -1.47 -16.89 11.15
N GLU A 83 -0.47 -17.28 11.93
CA GLU A 83 0.28 -16.31 12.72
C GLU A 83 0.72 -15.16 11.82
N SER A 84 0.63 -13.93 12.33
CA SER A 84 1.05 -12.75 11.57
C SER A 84 2.44 -13.02 10.97
N TYR A 85 2.56 -12.95 9.64
CA TYR A 85 3.84 -13.13 8.95
C TYR A 85 4.89 -12.08 9.38
N VAL A 86 4.44 -11.05 10.09
CA VAL A 86 5.28 -10.03 10.68
C VAL A 86 5.46 -10.38 12.16
N ASP A 87 6.60 -10.91 12.50
CA ASP A 87 7.00 -11.09 13.88
C ASP A 87 7.19 -9.69 14.49
N ALA A 88 6.24 -9.28 15.33
CA ALA A 88 6.24 -7.96 15.96
C ALA A 88 7.53 -7.70 16.77
N SER A 89 8.20 -8.75 17.26
CA SER A 89 9.49 -8.65 17.96
C SER A 89 10.65 -8.30 17.02
N LYS A 90 10.51 -8.58 15.73
CA LYS A 90 11.53 -8.33 14.69
C LYS A 90 11.25 -7.10 13.84
N LEU A 91 10.11 -6.44 14.07
CA LEU A 91 9.75 -5.20 13.38
C LEU A 91 9.94 -4.00 14.29
N LYS A 92 11.00 -3.25 14.05
CA LYS A 92 11.20 -1.96 14.71
C LYS A 92 10.32 -0.91 14.04
N GLN A 93 9.50 -0.22 14.84
CA GLN A 93 8.58 0.82 14.35
C GLN A 93 8.91 2.14 15.03
N ILE A 94 9.26 3.14 14.24
CA ILE A 94 9.59 4.48 14.75
C ILE A 94 8.91 5.57 13.91
N TYR A 95 8.75 6.74 14.52
CA TYR A 95 8.34 7.94 13.80
C TYR A 95 9.17 9.15 14.17
N PHE A 96 9.35 10.04 13.20
CA PHE A 96 9.93 11.36 13.37
C PHE A 96 8.82 12.41 13.20
N ASP A 97 8.67 13.28 14.17
CA ASP A 97 7.84 14.48 14.01
C ASP A 97 8.70 15.59 13.40
N VAL A 98 8.38 15.96 12.15
CA VAL A 98 9.22 16.83 11.33
C VAL A 98 8.38 17.87 10.59
N PRO A 99 8.79 19.15 10.54
CA PRO A 99 8.13 20.16 9.73
C PRO A 99 7.96 19.70 8.27
N ASN A 100 6.76 19.95 7.69
CA ASN A 100 6.43 19.43 6.36
C ASN A 100 7.45 19.80 5.27
N HIS A 101 8.05 20.98 5.33
CA HIS A 101 9.07 21.43 4.36
C HIS A 101 10.41 20.70 4.51
N LEU A 102 10.66 20.05 5.65
CA LEU A 102 11.88 19.28 5.92
C LEU A 102 11.70 17.77 5.70
N LYS A 103 10.47 17.28 5.47
CA LYS A 103 10.22 15.83 5.27
C LYS A 103 11.09 15.21 4.18
N PHE A 104 11.24 15.90 3.05
CA PHE A 104 12.06 15.39 1.95
C PHE A 104 13.56 15.38 2.31
N SER A 105 14.04 16.40 2.99
CA SER A 105 15.42 16.47 3.48
C SER A 105 15.74 15.32 4.43
N LEU A 106 14.85 15.08 5.39
CA LEU A 106 14.98 13.95 6.32
C LEU A 106 14.95 12.60 5.59
N LEU A 107 14.03 12.41 4.63
CA LEU A 107 13.98 11.18 3.84
C LEU A 107 15.31 10.91 3.11
N VAL A 108 15.87 11.92 2.45
CA VAL A 108 17.15 11.79 1.73
C VAL A 108 18.29 11.45 2.69
N HIS A 109 18.33 12.11 3.85
CA HIS A 109 19.34 11.83 4.89
C HIS A 109 19.25 10.36 5.34
N LEU A 110 18.08 9.90 5.76
CA LEU A 110 17.87 8.52 6.22
C LEU A 110 18.20 7.49 5.14
N LEU A 111 17.79 7.73 3.89
CA LEU A 111 18.09 6.81 2.78
C LEU A 111 19.56 6.79 2.40
N LYS A 112 20.35 7.84 2.66
CA LYS A 112 21.81 7.85 2.46
C LYS A 112 22.56 7.11 3.58
N GLU A 113 22.03 7.14 4.80
CA GLU A 113 22.56 6.37 5.92
C GLU A 113 22.30 4.85 5.74
N GLU A 114 21.21 4.50 5.03
CA GLU A 114 20.82 3.12 4.77
C GLU A 114 21.74 2.50 3.72
N LYS A 115 22.52 1.50 4.13
CA LYS A 115 23.55 0.89 3.26
C LYS A 115 23.14 -0.43 2.61
N THR A 116 22.04 -1.05 3.05
CA THR A 116 21.72 -2.42 2.64
C THR A 116 20.22 -2.68 2.52
N GLY A 117 19.84 -3.40 1.45
CA GLY A 117 18.51 -3.95 1.28
C GLY A 117 17.61 -3.16 0.35
N LEU A 118 16.43 -3.72 0.11
CA LEU A 118 15.38 -3.08 -0.68
C LEU A 118 14.52 -2.21 0.24
N VAL A 119 14.24 -1.01 -0.19
CA VAL A 119 13.47 -0.01 0.56
C VAL A 119 12.16 0.31 -0.18
N MET A 120 11.06 0.39 0.53
CA MET A 120 9.81 0.92 -0.01
C MET A 120 9.45 2.24 0.67
N VAL A 121 9.10 3.25 -0.15
CA VAL A 121 8.65 4.56 0.31
C VAL A 121 7.20 4.75 -0.09
N PHE A 122 6.30 4.87 0.89
CA PHE A 122 4.87 5.01 0.66
C PHE A 122 4.43 6.46 0.58
N CYS A 123 3.70 6.79 -0.48
CA CYS A 123 3.07 8.08 -0.71
C CYS A 123 1.56 7.90 -0.94
N ASN A 124 0.75 8.85 -0.48
CA ASN A 124 -0.71 8.77 -0.59
C ASN A 124 -1.23 9.06 -2.00
N THR A 125 -0.46 9.77 -2.84
CA THR A 125 -0.88 10.14 -4.20
C THR A 125 0.14 9.74 -5.26
N ARG A 126 -0.35 9.48 -6.48
CA ARG A 126 0.49 9.22 -7.66
C ARG A 126 1.47 10.36 -7.91
N ARG A 127 0.98 11.62 -7.84
CA ARG A 127 1.77 12.83 -8.05
C ARG A 127 2.91 12.94 -7.04
N ASN A 128 2.63 12.61 -5.77
CA ASN A 128 3.65 12.63 -4.72
C ASN A 128 4.68 11.51 -4.90
N ALA A 129 4.25 10.31 -5.30
CA ALA A 129 5.17 9.21 -5.61
C ALA A 129 6.14 9.56 -6.74
N ASP A 130 5.64 10.15 -7.84
CA ASP A 130 6.48 10.63 -8.94
C ASP A 130 7.42 11.76 -8.52
N PHE A 131 6.92 12.69 -7.69
CA PHE A 131 7.70 13.81 -7.18
C PHE A 131 8.85 13.32 -6.32
N VAL A 132 8.58 12.44 -5.34
CA VAL A 132 9.60 11.88 -4.44
C VAL A 132 10.63 11.09 -5.24
N ALA A 133 10.21 10.15 -6.10
CA ALA A 133 11.14 9.33 -6.88
C ALA A 133 12.07 10.17 -7.76
N ARG A 134 11.51 11.14 -8.52
CA ARG A 134 12.32 12.03 -9.38
C ARG A 134 13.33 12.86 -8.58
N ASN A 135 12.93 13.36 -7.42
CA ASN A 135 13.85 14.12 -6.60
C ASN A 135 14.91 13.23 -5.93
N LEU A 136 14.58 12.02 -5.49
CA LEU A 136 15.57 11.07 -4.97
C LEU A 136 16.68 10.79 -6.01
N ILE A 137 16.30 10.56 -7.27
CA ILE A 137 17.25 10.37 -8.38
C ILE A 137 18.17 11.60 -8.53
N ARG A 138 17.66 12.83 -8.44
CA ARG A 138 18.45 14.06 -8.52
C ARG A 138 19.48 14.19 -7.40
N TYR A 139 19.20 13.59 -6.24
CA TYR A 139 20.11 13.55 -5.11
C TYR A 139 21.01 12.29 -5.08
N GLY A 140 21.11 11.58 -6.22
CA GLY A 140 22.02 10.46 -6.41
C GLY A 140 21.54 9.12 -5.83
N LEU A 141 20.24 9.01 -5.52
CA LEU A 141 19.64 7.77 -5.00
C LEU A 141 18.92 7.02 -6.15
N HIS A 142 19.15 5.70 -6.21
CA HIS A 142 18.51 4.82 -7.21
C HIS A 142 17.06 4.52 -6.82
N ALA A 143 16.13 5.36 -7.27
CA ALA A 143 14.71 5.26 -6.96
C ALA A 143 13.85 5.10 -8.22
N ILE A 144 12.75 4.36 -8.11
CA ILE A 144 11.75 4.19 -9.16
C ILE A 144 10.35 4.30 -8.58
N ALA A 145 9.41 4.91 -9.32
CA ALA A 145 8.03 5.04 -8.87
C ALA A 145 7.13 3.93 -9.44
N ILE A 146 6.19 3.44 -8.60
CA ILE A 146 5.10 2.55 -9.03
C ILE A 146 3.75 3.05 -8.51
N HIS A 147 2.81 3.29 -9.41
CA HIS A 147 1.47 3.75 -9.07
C HIS A 147 0.46 3.40 -10.18
N GLY A 148 -0.84 3.54 -9.89
CA GLY A 148 -1.90 3.17 -10.83
C GLY A 148 -2.01 4.04 -12.10
N GLY A 149 -1.17 5.08 -12.27
CA GLY A 149 -1.07 5.86 -13.51
C GLY A 149 -0.11 5.27 -14.55
N LEU A 150 0.66 4.24 -14.19
CA LEU A 150 1.57 3.56 -15.11
C LEU A 150 0.83 2.50 -15.93
N SER A 151 1.24 2.32 -17.20
CA SER A 151 0.79 1.18 -18.01
C SER A 151 1.21 -0.14 -17.37
N GLN A 152 0.48 -1.22 -17.66
CA GLN A 152 0.79 -2.54 -17.09
C GLN A 152 2.22 -3.00 -17.44
N ASN A 153 2.66 -2.80 -18.68
CA ASN A 153 4.02 -3.15 -19.10
C ASN A 153 5.08 -2.38 -18.29
N LYS A 154 4.86 -1.09 -18.05
CA LYS A 154 5.77 -0.28 -17.24
C LYS A 154 5.79 -0.75 -15.79
N ARG A 155 4.63 -1.12 -15.22
CA ARG A 155 4.56 -1.67 -13.86
C ARG A 155 5.33 -2.98 -13.73
N THR A 156 5.15 -3.91 -14.68
CA THR A 156 5.87 -5.19 -14.70
C THR A 156 7.37 -4.96 -14.73
N ARG A 157 7.84 -4.14 -15.68
CA ARG A 157 9.26 -3.81 -15.80
C ARG A 157 9.83 -3.16 -14.52
N THR A 158 9.13 -2.18 -13.95
CA THR A 158 9.51 -1.54 -12.67
C THR A 158 9.69 -2.58 -11.55
N MET A 159 8.78 -3.55 -11.50
CA MET A 159 8.83 -4.60 -10.49
C MET A 159 9.99 -5.56 -10.70
N ASP A 160 10.27 -5.91 -11.95
CA ASP A 160 11.38 -6.80 -12.28
C ASP A 160 12.73 -6.13 -11.95
N GLU A 161 12.89 -4.84 -12.29
CA GLU A 161 14.08 -4.03 -11.93
C GLU A 161 14.28 -3.95 -10.41
N PHE A 162 13.19 -3.73 -9.65
CA PHE A 162 13.26 -3.67 -8.18
C PHE A 162 13.57 -5.04 -7.56
N LYS A 163 12.89 -6.11 -7.99
CA LYS A 163 13.15 -7.48 -7.50
C LYS A 163 14.56 -7.98 -7.81
N ALA A 164 15.11 -7.56 -8.94
CA ALA A 164 16.48 -7.87 -9.34
C ALA A 164 17.55 -7.05 -8.57
N GLY A 165 17.12 -6.10 -7.72
CA GLY A 165 18.02 -5.22 -6.99
C GLY A 165 18.75 -4.18 -7.85
N GLN A 166 18.32 -3.98 -9.10
CA GLN A 166 18.88 -2.94 -9.99
C GLN A 166 18.54 -1.53 -9.48
N THR A 167 17.42 -1.42 -8.77
CA THR A 167 16.99 -0.23 -8.05
C THR A 167 16.70 -0.60 -6.61
N SER A 168 17.28 0.11 -5.66
CA SER A 168 17.12 -0.19 -4.22
C SER A 168 15.89 0.46 -3.58
N ILE A 169 15.34 1.52 -4.17
CA ILE A 169 14.25 2.30 -3.60
C ILE A 169 13.02 2.27 -4.51
N LEU A 170 11.91 1.69 -4.02
CA LEU A 170 10.62 1.70 -4.68
C LEU A 170 9.70 2.73 -4.01
N VAL A 171 9.39 3.82 -4.72
CA VAL A 171 8.39 4.80 -4.25
C VAL A 171 7.03 4.39 -4.78
N CYS A 172 6.06 4.17 -3.91
CA CYS A 172 4.79 3.56 -4.29
C CYS A 172 3.58 4.19 -3.61
N THR A 173 2.41 3.96 -4.21
CA THR A 173 1.12 4.17 -3.54
C THR A 173 0.57 2.85 -3.02
N ASP A 174 -0.28 2.88 -1.99
CA ASP A 174 -0.90 1.68 -1.41
C ASP A 174 -1.55 0.78 -2.47
N VAL A 175 -2.33 1.39 -3.37
CA VAL A 175 -3.02 0.67 -4.46
C VAL A 175 -2.04 -0.10 -5.36
N ALA A 176 -0.88 0.46 -5.63
CA ALA A 176 0.10 -0.16 -6.52
C ALA A 176 0.99 -1.18 -5.80
N ALA A 177 1.23 -0.99 -4.52
CA ALA A 177 2.06 -1.88 -3.69
C ALA A 177 1.34 -3.18 -3.30
N ARG A 178 0.00 -3.17 -3.31
CA ARG A 178 -0.80 -4.34 -2.94
C ARG A 178 -0.74 -5.43 -4.01
N GLY A 179 -0.82 -6.68 -3.56
CA GLY A 179 -0.68 -7.85 -4.44
C GLY A 179 0.74 -8.05 -5.00
N LEU A 180 1.69 -7.18 -4.66
CA LEU A 180 3.08 -7.35 -5.06
C LEU A 180 3.76 -8.32 -4.09
N ASP A 181 4.18 -9.48 -4.61
CA ASP A 181 5.06 -10.37 -3.88
C ASP A 181 6.49 -9.83 -3.96
N ILE A 182 6.88 -9.07 -2.95
CA ILE A 182 8.23 -8.51 -2.81
C ILE A 182 8.85 -9.14 -1.57
N LYS A 183 9.95 -9.83 -1.79
CA LYS A 183 10.76 -10.44 -0.72
C LYS A 183 11.94 -9.53 -0.38
N ASN A 184 12.46 -9.67 0.83
CA ASN A 184 13.68 -8.99 1.29
C ASN A 184 13.61 -7.46 1.37
N VAL A 185 12.42 -6.89 1.59
CA VAL A 185 12.31 -5.46 1.94
C VAL A 185 12.84 -5.29 3.36
N SER A 186 13.88 -4.50 3.53
CA SER A 186 14.50 -4.20 4.82
C SER A 186 13.77 -3.07 5.53
N HIS A 187 13.43 -2.00 4.81
CA HIS A 187 12.89 -0.77 5.36
C HIS A 187 11.62 -0.31 4.65
N ILE A 188 10.65 0.11 5.44
CA ILE A 188 9.43 0.79 4.99
C ILE A 188 9.48 2.23 5.47
N TYR A 189 9.44 3.18 4.56
CA TYR A 189 9.27 4.59 4.86
C TYR A 189 7.84 5.02 4.55
N ASN A 190 7.09 5.45 5.56
CA ASN A 190 5.82 6.15 5.36
C ASN A 190 6.12 7.64 5.16
N TYR A 191 6.40 8.05 3.92
CA TYR A 191 6.59 9.46 3.58
C TYR A 191 5.31 10.26 3.78
N ASP A 192 4.19 9.72 3.37
CA ASP A 192 2.86 10.17 3.77
C ASP A 192 2.25 9.10 4.68
N MET A 193 1.66 9.52 5.79
CA MET A 193 1.04 8.61 6.72
C MET A 193 -0.21 7.94 6.12
N SER A 194 -0.46 6.69 6.47
CA SER A 194 -1.69 5.97 6.13
C SER A 194 -2.91 6.58 6.81
N LYS A 195 -4.09 6.32 6.26
CA LYS A 195 -5.33 6.89 6.77
C LYS A 195 -5.87 6.20 8.01
N ASN A 196 -5.48 4.95 8.23
CA ASN A 196 -5.91 4.10 9.33
C ASN A 196 -4.88 3.00 9.63
N SER A 197 -5.10 2.23 10.70
CA SER A 197 -4.22 1.14 11.14
C SER A 197 -4.17 -0.01 10.12
N THR A 198 -5.27 -0.34 9.46
CA THR A 198 -5.33 -1.40 8.44
C THR A 198 -4.37 -1.11 7.28
N GLU A 199 -4.42 0.10 6.72
CA GLU A 199 -3.47 0.49 5.66
C GLU A 199 -2.03 0.47 6.16
N TYR A 200 -1.78 0.94 7.39
CA TYR A 200 -0.46 0.92 8.01
C TYR A 200 0.08 -0.50 8.13
N ILE A 201 -0.70 -1.43 8.66
CA ILE A 201 -0.34 -2.85 8.80
C ILE A 201 0.00 -3.46 7.43
N HIS A 202 -0.78 -3.17 6.40
CA HIS A 202 -0.52 -3.64 5.03
C HIS A 202 0.80 -3.11 4.46
N ARG A 203 1.21 -1.88 4.81
CA ARG A 203 2.51 -1.31 4.42
C ARG A 203 3.66 -2.00 5.15
N ILE A 204 3.61 -2.03 6.48
CA ILE A 204 4.68 -2.62 7.29
C ILE A 204 4.81 -4.13 7.08
N GLY A 205 3.70 -4.80 6.73
CA GLY A 205 3.69 -6.20 6.33
C GLY A 205 4.48 -6.51 5.05
N ARG A 206 5.18 -5.55 4.45
CA ARG A 206 6.13 -5.78 3.35
C ARG A 206 7.54 -6.09 3.85
N THR A 207 7.85 -5.78 5.09
CA THR A 207 9.14 -6.10 5.74
C THR A 207 8.97 -7.11 6.89
N ALA A 208 10.03 -7.47 7.55
CA ALA A 208 10.07 -8.44 8.67
C ALA A 208 9.39 -9.79 8.36
N ARG A 209 9.50 -10.26 7.11
CA ARG A 209 8.92 -11.53 6.67
C ARG A 209 9.91 -12.69 6.85
N ALA A 210 9.35 -13.89 7.07
CA ALA A 210 10.11 -15.14 7.18
C ALA A 210 11.24 -15.09 8.24
N GLY A 211 10.97 -14.41 9.37
CA GLY A 211 11.91 -14.36 10.49
C GLY A 211 13.05 -13.36 10.33
N LYS A 212 13.06 -12.54 9.28
CA LYS A 212 14.06 -11.47 9.11
C LYS A 212 13.65 -10.22 9.91
N GLU A 213 14.65 -9.45 10.32
CA GLU A 213 14.43 -8.12 10.91
C GLU A 213 13.96 -7.12 9.85
N GLY A 214 13.19 -6.14 10.28
CA GLY A 214 12.71 -5.06 9.44
C GLY A 214 12.46 -3.79 10.21
N GLU A 215 12.48 -2.66 9.51
CA GLU A 215 12.23 -1.36 10.12
C GLU A 215 11.13 -0.60 9.36
N ALA A 216 10.20 -0.03 10.13
CA ALA A 216 9.14 0.84 9.61
C ALA A 216 9.33 2.24 10.20
N ILE A 217 9.57 3.21 9.34
CA ILE A 217 9.89 4.59 9.69
C ILE A 217 8.80 5.51 9.13
N SER A 218 8.15 6.26 10.00
CA SER A 218 7.09 7.19 9.60
C SER A 218 7.55 8.64 9.77
N LEU A 219 7.42 9.42 8.69
CA LEU A 219 7.74 10.85 8.70
C LEU A 219 6.45 11.64 8.91
N ILE A 220 6.25 12.10 10.12
CA ILE A 220 4.99 12.76 10.54
C ILE A 220 5.16 14.26 10.49
N SER A 221 4.24 14.93 9.82
CA SER A 221 4.11 16.38 9.81
C SER A 221 2.67 16.77 10.20
N ASN A 222 2.41 18.07 10.31
CA ASN A 222 1.08 18.57 10.61
C ASN A 222 -0.04 18.04 9.68
N ARG A 223 0.30 17.63 8.45
CA ARG A 223 -0.64 17.04 7.48
C ARG A 223 -0.98 15.59 7.77
N ASP A 224 -0.18 14.92 8.58
CA ASP A 224 -0.27 13.49 8.85
C ASP A 224 -0.91 13.19 10.21
N TYR A 225 -1.08 14.18 11.09
CA TYR A 225 -1.52 13.99 12.47
C TYR A 225 -2.84 13.25 12.58
N GLU A 226 -3.84 13.56 11.73
CA GLU A 226 -5.14 12.88 11.77
C GLU A 226 -5.01 11.38 11.46
N GLY A 227 -4.29 11.04 10.38
CA GLY A 227 -4.04 9.65 10.02
C GLY A 227 -3.21 8.92 11.08
N PHE A 228 -2.19 9.59 11.60
CA PHE A 228 -1.32 9.03 12.63
C PHE A 228 -2.06 8.78 13.95
N ALA A 229 -2.96 9.68 14.36
CA ALA A 229 -3.80 9.47 15.54
C ALA A 229 -4.64 8.19 15.40
N LYS A 230 -5.30 7.99 14.24
CA LYS A 230 -6.10 6.78 13.95
C LYS A 230 -5.24 5.50 13.94
N VAL A 231 -4.00 5.59 13.49
CA VAL A 231 -3.08 4.44 13.55
C VAL A 231 -2.67 4.13 14.99
N LYS A 232 -2.47 5.15 15.81
CA LYS A 232 -2.11 4.97 17.23
C LYS A 232 -3.24 4.47 18.12
N GLU A 233 -4.49 4.50 17.66
CA GLU A 233 -5.63 3.87 18.34
C GLU A 233 -5.53 2.34 18.38
N ASP A 234 -4.67 1.75 17.53
CA ASP A 234 -4.42 0.31 17.52
C ASP A 234 -3.28 -0.03 18.50
N ASP A 235 -3.64 -0.49 19.68
CA ASP A 235 -2.71 -0.83 20.78
C ASP A 235 -1.73 -1.96 20.41
N SER A 236 -1.99 -2.72 19.36
CA SER A 236 -1.07 -3.76 18.88
C SER A 236 0.18 -3.18 18.18
N LEU A 237 0.13 -1.90 17.79
CA LEU A 237 1.22 -1.21 17.09
C LEU A 237 2.11 -0.45 18.09
N ASN A 238 3.36 -0.88 18.21
CA ASN A 238 4.34 -0.27 19.11
C ASN A 238 5.23 0.73 18.36
N ILE A 239 4.66 1.88 17.97
CA ILE A 239 5.37 2.92 17.21
C ILE A 239 6.02 3.91 18.17
N LYS A 240 7.34 3.94 18.25
CA LYS A 240 8.09 4.78 19.17
C LYS A 240 8.54 6.10 18.54
N PRO A 241 8.55 7.20 19.29
CA PRO A 241 9.15 8.44 18.82
C PRO A 241 10.66 8.28 18.67
N ALA A 242 11.23 8.93 17.66
CA ALA A 242 12.66 9.04 17.47
C ALA A 242 13.08 10.52 17.43
N ALA A 243 14.25 10.82 18.00
CA ALA A 243 14.81 12.15 17.94
C ALA A 243 15.26 12.47 16.50
N LEU A 244 14.98 13.69 16.05
CA LEU A 244 15.43 14.16 14.74
C LEU A 244 16.97 14.16 14.70
N PRO A 245 17.60 13.48 13.70
CA PRO A 245 19.02 13.60 13.50
C PRO A 245 19.40 15.00 12.99
N GLN A 246 20.66 15.33 13.02
CA GLN A 246 21.16 16.50 12.28
C GLN A 246 21.23 16.15 10.79
N PHE A 247 20.59 16.92 9.94
CA PHE A 247 20.59 16.70 8.49
C PHE A 247 20.59 18.03 7.72
N GLU A 248 21.11 17.97 6.51
CA GLU A 248 21.14 19.12 5.61
C GLU A 248 19.72 19.45 5.10
N ASN A 249 19.36 20.73 5.13
CA ASN A 249 18.12 21.18 4.51
C ASN A 249 18.32 21.30 3.00
N ILE A 250 17.71 20.37 2.26
CA ILE A 250 17.75 20.34 0.80
C ILE A 250 16.38 20.68 0.22
N SER A 251 16.36 21.41 -0.90
CA SER A 251 15.11 21.83 -1.55
C SER A 251 14.76 20.93 -2.72
N PRO A 252 13.65 20.17 -2.66
CA PRO A 252 13.19 19.42 -3.81
C PRO A 252 12.80 20.37 -4.95
N LYS A 253 13.17 20.01 -6.19
CA LYS A 253 12.78 20.77 -7.38
C LYS A 253 11.38 20.34 -7.83
N PHE A 254 10.46 21.27 -7.88
CA PHE A 254 9.18 21.08 -8.56
C PHE A 254 9.44 21.14 -10.07
N SER A 255 8.84 20.23 -10.87
CA SER A 255 8.83 20.39 -12.31
C SER A 255 8.07 21.68 -12.62
N GLU A 256 8.71 22.63 -13.29
CA GLU A 256 7.99 23.70 -13.95
C GLU A 256 6.96 23.03 -14.88
N GLY A 257 5.67 23.25 -14.58
CA GLY A 257 4.60 22.80 -15.44
C GLY A 257 4.89 23.39 -16.83
N SER A 258 4.86 22.59 -17.87
CA SER A 258 4.81 23.08 -19.24
C SER A 258 3.60 24.00 -19.34
N GLY A 259 3.82 25.28 -19.14
CA GLY A 259 2.87 26.33 -19.43
C GLY A 259 2.62 26.27 -20.92
N GLY A 260 1.52 25.63 -21.33
CA GLY A 260 0.97 25.74 -22.66
C GLY A 260 0.58 27.20 -22.86
N GLY A 261 1.45 27.97 -23.51
CA GLY A 261 1.12 29.30 -23.94
C GLY A 261 -0.06 29.21 -24.92
N TYR A 262 -1.23 29.61 -24.50
CA TYR A 262 -2.27 30.06 -25.41
C TYR A 262 -1.77 31.35 -26.03
N GLY A 263 -1.12 31.25 -27.19
CA GLY A 263 -0.92 32.35 -28.08
C GLY A 263 -2.27 32.75 -28.67
N GLY A 264 -2.84 33.85 -28.18
CA GLY A 264 -3.90 34.56 -28.83
C GLY A 264 -3.32 35.14 -30.13
N GLY A 265 -3.78 34.64 -31.26
CA GLY A 265 -3.63 35.28 -32.57
C GLY A 265 -4.90 36.08 -32.82
N GLY A 266 -4.68 37.37 -33.10
CA GLY A 266 -5.73 38.32 -33.47
C GLY A 266 -6.29 38.07 -34.90
#